data_435a6726fc7b0d6bc0a5911b0f117460
#
_entry.id   435a6726fc7b0d6bc0a5911b0f117460
#
_cell.length_a   1.000
_cell.length_b   1.000
_cell.length_c   1.000
_cell.angle_alpha   90.00
_cell.angle_beta   90.00
_cell.angle_gamma   90.00
#
_symmetry.space_group_name_H-M   'P 1'
#
loop_
_entity.id
_entity.type
_entity.pdbx_description
1 polymer ?
#
loop_
_entity_poly.entity_id
_entity_poly.type
_entity_poly.pdbx_seq_one_letter_code
_entity_poly.pdbx_strand_id
1 'polypeptide(L)'
;MVKVAVLLADGFEEIEALTVVDVLRRAEIDCQMIGFEQEVIGSHGITVKSDQVWSGSLADFDGIVLPGGMPGAANLRDHDGLIQELKEARIEGKILAAICAA
;
A
#
# COMPACT_ATOMS: atom_id res chain seq x y z
N MET A 1 -3.34 -19.05 1.13
CA MET A 1 -4.17 -17.89 1.48
C MET A 1 -3.65 -16.67 0.74
N VAL A 2 -4.55 -15.91 0.14
CA VAL A 2 -4.18 -14.70 -0.58
C VAL A 2 -3.78 -13.60 0.40
N LYS A 3 -2.63 -13.00 0.19
CA LYS A 3 -2.12 -11.87 0.99
C LYS A 3 -2.02 -10.63 0.11
N VAL A 4 -2.57 -9.53 0.59
CA VAL A 4 -2.57 -8.25 -0.13
C VAL A 4 -1.87 -7.19 0.74
N ALA A 5 -0.99 -6.43 0.12
CA ALA A 5 -0.33 -5.29 0.73
C ALA A 5 -0.97 -3.99 0.24
N VAL A 6 -1.33 -3.11 1.15
CA VAL A 6 -1.74 -1.74 0.83
C VAL A 6 -0.62 -0.82 1.30
N LEU A 7 0.02 -0.12 0.37
CA LEU A 7 1.19 0.72 0.65
C LEU A 7 0.75 2.09 1.15
N LEU A 8 1.26 2.49 2.30
CA LEU A 8 0.94 3.78 2.91
C LEU A 8 2.18 4.66 2.96
N ALA A 9 2.14 5.78 2.26
CA ALA A 9 3.13 6.85 2.38
C ALA A 9 2.43 8.09 2.92
N ASP A 10 3.16 8.97 3.60
CA ASP A 10 2.59 10.21 4.11
C ASP A 10 1.88 10.96 3.00
N GLY A 11 0.67 11.44 3.31
CA GLY A 11 -0.19 12.11 2.34
C GLY A 11 -1.10 11.17 1.56
N PHE A 12 -1.24 9.91 1.97
CA PHE A 12 -2.18 8.99 1.32
C PHE A 12 -3.63 9.45 1.53
N GLU A 13 -4.53 9.08 0.59
CA GLU A 13 -5.95 9.39 0.74
C GLU A 13 -6.59 8.35 1.67
N GLU A 14 -7.07 8.82 2.83
CA GLU A 14 -7.58 7.93 3.89
C GLU A 14 -8.72 7.04 3.42
N ILE A 15 -9.70 7.62 2.73
CA ILE A 15 -10.85 6.84 2.25
C ILE A 15 -10.42 5.75 1.28
N GLU A 16 -9.56 6.08 0.33
CA GLU A 16 -9.10 5.13 -0.69
C GLU A 16 -8.33 3.97 -0.07
N ALA A 17 -7.42 4.27 0.84
CA ALA A 17 -6.61 3.24 1.48
C ALA A 17 -7.42 2.39 2.46
N LEU A 18 -8.11 3.03 3.40
CA LEU A 18 -8.77 2.32 4.49
C LEU A 18 -10.02 1.58 4.05
N THR A 19 -10.73 2.06 3.04
CA THR A 19 -11.88 1.35 2.48
C THR A 19 -11.44 0.02 1.87
N VAL A 20 -10.34 0.01 1.12
CA VAL A 20 -9.79 -1.21 0.55
C VAL A 20 -9.41 -2.20 1.66
N VAL A 21 -8.71 -1.73 2.68
CA VAL A 21 -8.32 -2.58 3.80
C VAL A 21 -9.54 -3.18 4.49
N ASP A 22 -10.53 -2.34 4.81
CA ASP A 22 -11.74 -2.78 5.50
C ASP A 22 -12.52 -3.81 4.67
N VAL A 23 -12.75 -3.52 3.40
CA VAL A 23 -13.50 -4.42 2.50
C VAL A 23 -12.79 -5.77 2.34
N LEU A 24 -11.48 -5.75 2.12
CA LEU A 24 -10.72 -7.00 1.97
C LEU A 24 -10.72 -7.83 3.24
N ARG A 25 -10.61 -7.19 4.41
CA ARG A 25 -10.67 -7.91 5.69
C ARG A 25 -12.05 -8.48 5.96
N ARG A 26 -13.12 -7.77 5.57
CA ARG A 26 -14.48 -8.31 5.65
C ARG A 26 -14.66 -9.54 4.79
N ALA A 27 -13.93 -9.62 3.68
CA ALA A 27 -13.94 -10.78 2.79
C ALA A 27 -12.99 -11.89 3.25
N GLU A 28 -12.42 -11.75 4.46
CA GLU A 28 -11.47 -12.72 5.05
C GLU A 28 -10.19 -12.88 4.22
N ILE A 29 -9.77 -11.82 3.52
CA ILE A 29 -8.50 -11.78 2.81
C ILE A 29 -7.47 -11.16 3.76
N ASP A 30 -6.28 -11.76 3.83
CA ASP A 30 -5.19 -11.23 4.66
C ASP A 30 -4.65 -9.94 4.02
N CYS A 31 -5.11 -8.81 4.53
CA CYS A 31 -4.74 -7.48 4.02
C CYS A 31 -3.88 -6.76 5.05
N GLN A 32 -2.67 -6.40 4.65
CA GLN A 32 -1.69 -5.75 5.50
C GLN A 32 -1.42 -4.34 5.03
N MET A 33 -1.43 -3.38 5.95
CA MET A 33 -1.00 -2.01 5.66
C MET A 33 0.51 -1.92 5.85
N ILE A 34 1.21 -1.61 4.78
CA ILE A 34 2.67 -1.52 4.78
C ILE A 34 3.05 -0.05 4.67
N GLY A 35 3.60 0.52 5.73
CA GLY A 35 4.07 1.89 5.74
C GLY A 35 5.59 1.96 5.74
N PHE A 36 6.15 3.11 5.36
CA PHE A 36 7.60 3.33 5.44
C PHE A 36 8.03 3.75 6.85
N GLU A 37 7.05 4.09 7.68
CA GLU A 37 7.20 4.38 9.10
C GLU A 37 6.15 3.58 9.86
N GLN A 38 6.33 3.47 11.17
CA GLN A 38 5.36 2.77 12.02
C GLN A 38 4.02 3.50 12.04
N GLU A 39 4.03 4.82 12.00
CA GLU A 39 2.84 5.65 11.89
C GLU A 39 2.91 6.47 10.61
N VAL A 40 1.82 6.48 9.84
CA VAL A 40 1.74 7.18 8.58
C VAL A 40 0.56 8.16 8.65
N ILE A 41 0.77 9.39 8.20
CA ILE A 41 -0.22 10.44 8.27
C ILE A 41 -0.85 10.64 6.89
N GLY A 42 -2.17 10.49 6.80
CA GLY A 42 -2.91 10.71 5.57
C GLY A 42 -3.00 12.19 5.19
N SER A 43 -3.50 12.45 3.98
CA SER A 43 -3.60 13.81 3.45
C SER A 43 -4.58 14.69 4.24
N HIS A 44 -5.45 14.10 5.02
CA HIS A 44 -6.42 14.82 5.87
C HIS A 44 -6.04 14.74 7.35
N GLY A 45 -4.79 14.43 7.65
CA GLY A 45 -4.27 14.50 9.01
C GLY A 45 -4.59 13.28 9.89
N ILE A 46 -5.12 12.21 9.31
CA ILE A 46 -5.44 11.01 10.08
C ILE A 46 -4.18 10.13 10.17
N THR A 47 -3.75 9.86 11.40
CA THR A 47 -2.60 9.00 11.65
C THR A 47 -3.05 7.54 11.68
N VAL A 48 -2.38 6.71 10.92
CA VAL A 48 -2.66 5.28 10.85
C VAL A 48 -1.40 4.51 11.24
N LYS A 49 -1.59 3.49 12.06
CA LYS A 49 -0.48 2.60 12.42
C LYS A 49 -0.31 1.54 11.34
N SER A 50 0.89 1.41 10.81
CA SER A 50 1.21 0.36 9.85
C SER A 50 1.14 -1.02 10.52
N ASP A 51 0.63 -2.01 9.81
CA ASP A 51 0.70 -3.40 10.29
C ASP A 51 2.13 -3.91 10.21
N GLN A 52 2.85 -3.50 9.17
CA GLN A 52 4.27 -3.77 9.00
C GLN A 52 4.95 -2.54 8.45
N VAL A 53 6.21 -2.34 8.84
CA VAL A 53 7.05 -1.32 8.22
C VAL A 53 7.74 -1.94 7.01
N TRP A 54 7.92 -1.15 5.96
CA TRP A 54 8.59 -1.57 4.73
C TRP A 54 9.90 -2.32 5.05
N SER A 55 10.01 -3.54 4.56
CA SER A 55 11.16 -4.41 4.82
C SER A 55 12.13 -4.48 3.63
N GLY A 56 11.76 -3.87 2.51
CA GLY A 56 12.53 -3.97 1.27
C GLY A 56 12.03 -5.03 0.31
N SER A 57 10.99 -5.77 0.68
CA SER A 57 10.47 -6.85 -0.16
C SER A 57 8.95 -6.94 -0.09
N LEU A 58 8.34 -7.25 -1.23
CA LEU A 58 6.92 -7.59 -1.36
C LEU A 58 6.73 -9.05 -1.79
N ALA A 59 7.76 -9.86 -1.64
CA ALA A 59 7.75 -11.24 -2.14
C ALA A 59 6.62 -12.10 -1.56
N ASP A 60 6.22 -11.83 -0.31
CA ASP A 60 5.20 -12.62 0.38
C ASP A 60 3.76 -12.27 -0.02
N PHE A 61 3.58 -11.23 -0.83
CA PHE A 61 2.24 -10.76 -1.18
C PHE A 61 1.83 -11.20 -2.58
N ASP A 62 0.55 -11.53 -2.72
CA ASP A 62 -0.05 -11.93 -4.00
C ASP A 62 -0.65 -10.73 -4.75
N GLY A 63 -1.02 -9.70 -4.02
CA GLY A 63 -1.57 -8.47 -4.57
C GLY A 63 -1.00 -7.26 -3.86
N ILE A 64 -0.88 -6.16 -4.59
CA ILE A 64 -0.34 -4.91 -4.07
C ILE A 64 -1.26 -3.77 -4.52
N VAL A 65 -1.70 -2.95 -3.57
CA VAL A 65 -2.60 -1.83 -3.82
C VAL A 65 -1.89 -0.53 -3.48
N LEU A 66 -1.94 0.41 -4.41
CA LEU A 66 -1.36 1.74 -4.25
C LEU A 66 -2.49 2.76 -4.15
N PRO A 67 -2.78 3.30 -2.95
CA PRO A 67 -3.80 4.34 -2.82
C PRO A 67 -3.32 5.66 -3.40
N GLY A 68 -4.28 6.52 -3.76
CA GLY A 68 -3.99 7.86 -4.24
C GLY A 68 -3.73 8.83 -3.09
N GLY A 69 -3.98 10.11 -3.39
CA GLY A 69 -3.72 11.21 -2.46
C GLY A 69 -2.42 11.91 -2.79
N MET A 70 -2.33 13.17 -2.39
CA MET A 70 -1.12 13.96 -2.59
C MET A 70 -0.66 14.51 -1.24
N PRO A 71 0.62 14.42 -0.93
CA PRO A 71 1.74 13.91 -1.75
C PRO A 71 1.94 12.38 -1.69
N GLY A 72 0.99 11.61 -1.13
CA GLY A 72 1.15 10.17 -0.95
C GLY A 72 1.54 9.42 -2.22
N ALA A 73 0.81 9.64 -3.33
CA ALA A 73 1.10 8.99 -4.60
C ALA A 73 2.51 9.36 -5.11
N ALA A 74 2.90 10.63 -4.97
CA ALA A 74 4.24 11.07 -5.35
C ALA A 74 5.31 10.41 -4.48
N ASN A 75 5.06 10.30 -3.18
CA ASN A 75 6.00 9.65 -2.26
C ASN A 75 6.19 8.17 -2.60
N LEU A 76 5.12 7.48 -3.00
CA LEU A 76 5.23 6.10 -3.46
C LEU A 76 6.03 6.02 -4.76
N ARG A 77 5.72 6.88 -5.73
CA ARG A 77 6.40 6.91 -7.02
C ARG A 77 7.89 7.18 -6.88
N ASP A 78 8.27 8.02 -5.93
CA ASP A 78 9.65 8.44 -5.73
C ASP A 78 10.46 7.47 -4.86
N HIS A 79 9.84 6.40 -4.36
CA HIS A 79 10.53 5.40 -3.56
C HIS A 79 11.11 4.31 -4.48
N ASP A 80 12.42 4.38 -4.76
CA ASP A 80 13.08 3.50 -5.70
C ASP A 80 12.96 2.01 -5.34
N GLY A 81 13.10 1.68 -4.06
CA GLY A 81 12.97 0.31 -3.60
C GLY A 81 11.59 -0.26 -3.86
N LEU A 82 10.53 0.55 -3.65
CA LEU A 82 9.16 0.14 -3.95
C LEU A 82 8.97 -0.09 -5.44
N ILE A 83 9.45 0.84 -6.27
CA ILE A 83 9.32 0.73 -7.73
C ILE A 83 9.99 -0.55 -8.21
N GLN A 84 11.16 -0.88 -7.69
CA GLN A 84 11.86 -2.10 -8.06
C GLN A 84 11.05 -3.35 -7.69
N GLU A 85 10.46 -3.38 -6.48
CA GLU A 85 9.63 -4.49 -6.04
C GLU A 85 8.33 -4.60 -6.86
N LEU A 86 7.76 -3.48 -7.30
CA LEU A 86 6.59 -3.50 -8.17
C LEU A 86 6.91 -4.10 -9.54
N LYS A 87 8.09 -3.81 -10.08
CA LYS A 87 8.54 -4.42 -11.34
C LYS A 87 8.71 -5.93 -11.20
N GLU A 88 9.30 -6.38 -10.09
CA GLU A 88 9.44 -7.80 -9.80
C GLU A 88 8.07 -8.48 -9.67
N ALA A 89 7.15 -7.84 -8.96
CA ALA A 89 5.79 -8.36 -8.77
C ALA A 89 5.06 -8.51 -10.11
N ARG A 90 5.23 -7.54 -11.01
CA ARG A 90 4.64 -7.62 -12.35
C ARG A 90 5.19 -8.80 -13.13
N ILE A 91 6.50 -9.01 -13.08
CA ILE A 91 7.15 -10.14 -13.76
C ILE A 91 6.62 -11.46 -13.23
N GLU A 92 6.38 -11.54 -11.92
CA GLU A 92 5.85 -12.75 -11.28
C GLU A 92 4.34 -12.94 -11.47
N GLY A 93 3.66 -12.02 -12.14
CA GLY A 93 2.24 -12.13 -12.43
C GLY A 93 1.34 -11.79 -11.25
N LYS A 94 1.83 -11.05 -10.26
CA LYS A 94 1.00 -10.62 -9.12
C LYS A 94 0.00 -9.56 -9.52
N ILE A 95 -1.07 -9.43 -8.73
CA ILE A 95 -2.10 -8.42 -8.97
C ILE A 95 -1.57 -7.06 -8.47
N LEU A 96 -1.61 -6.07 -9.37
CA LEU A 96 -1.24 -4.70 -9.03
C LEU A 96 -2.45 -3.80 -9.27
N ALA A 97 -2.82 -3.01 -8.26
CA ALA A 97 -3.94 -2.08 -8.35
C ALA A 97 -3.52 -0.70 -7.88
N ALA A 98 -3.97 0.32 -8.59
CA ALA A 98 -3.72 1.71 -8.24
C ALA A 98 -5.04 2.47 -8.30
N ILE A 99 -5.21 3.43 -7.37
CA ILE A 99 -6.45 4.18 -7.25
C ILE A 99 -6.14 5.66 -7.44
N CYS A 100 -7.00 6.36 -8.20
CA CYS A 100 -6.99 7.81 -8.39
C CYS A 100 -5.63 8.30 -8.89
N ALA A 101 -4.90 9.09 -8.08
CA ALA A 101 -3.63 9.71 -8.47
C ALA A 101 -2.46 8.74 -8.46
N ALA A 102 -2.65 7.55 -7.95
CA ALA A 102 -1.59 6.56 -7.96
C ALA A 102 -1.40 5.97 -9.36
#